data_18100db930970bbe5905cae8c280629a
#
_entry.id   18100db930970bbe5905cae8c280629a
#
_cell.length_a   1.000
_cell.length_b   1.000
_cell.length_c   1.000
_cell.angle_alpha   90.00
_cell.angle_beta   90.00
_cell.angle_gamma   90.00
#
_symmetry.space_group_name_H-M   'P 1'
#
loop_
_entity.id
_entity.type
_entity.pdbx_description
1 polymer ?
#
loop_
_entity_poly.entity_id
_entity_poly.type
_entity_poly.pdbx_seq_one_letter_code
_entity_poly.pdbx_strand_id
1 'polypeptide(L)'
;LDELKHLFYFLVSTFTHSHISTLVMAFLVIIIILALIFDFINGFHDAANSIATIVSTKVLTPFQAVLWAAVFNFAAFFISRYVIGEFRIGNTIASSVNKEFITLGVIFSGLIGAIAWNLLTWWFGIPSSSSHTLLGGFMGAALAHAGALSRNGTDVINYAKVIPTFLFIFLAPVIGMVIGFVITITIVNISRKAHPYKADNWFRRLQLISSALFSLGHGGNDAQKVMGIIGAAMIYYEKTKGHDMTFLQFINANMWVPMASFTAIAFGTMSGGWKIVKTMGTRITKVTPLEGVSAETAGAIT
;
A
#
# COMPACT_ATOMS: atom_id res chain seq x y z
N LEU A 1 -9.04 -33.83 -49.14
CA LEU A 1 -9.42 -34.20 -47.74
C LEU A 1 -8.44 -33.56 -46.74
N ASP A 2 -7.14 -33.45 -47.08
CA ASP A 2 -6.10 -32.90 -46.18
C ASP A 2 -6.20 -31.39 -46.07
N GLU A 3 -6.53 -30.67 -47.16
CA GLU A 3 -6.78 -29.23 -47.11
C GLU A 3 -7.99 -28.86 -46.23
N LEU A 4 -9.06 -29.70 -46.23
CA LEU A 4 -10.21 -29.50 -45.36
C LEU A 4 -9.86 -29.73 -43.90
N LYS A 5 -8.98 -30.68 -43.58
CA LYS A 5 -8.46 -30.91 -42.24
C LYS A 5 -7.58 -29.72 -41.78
N HIS A 6 -6.69 -29.21 -42.66
CA HIS A 6 -5.88 -28.06 -42.35
C HIS A 6 -6.73 -26.79 -42.11
N LEU A 7 -7.74 -26.55 -42.91
CA LEU A 7 -8.68 -25.45 -42.67
C LEU A 7 -9.48 -25.61 -41.37
N PHE A 8 -9.95 -26.83 -41.09
CA PHE A 8 -10.65 -27.12 -39.82
C PHE A 8 -9.75 -26.92 -38.59
N TYR A 9 -8.51 -27.44 -38.61
CA TYR A 9 -7.54 -27.21 -37.54
C TYR A 9 -7.18 -25.72 -37.38
N PHE A 10 -7.02 -24.98 -38.48
CA PHE A 10 -6.78 -23.55 -38.46
C PHE A 10 -7.96 -22.76 -37.86
N LEU A 11 -9.19 -23.05 -38.27
CA LEU A 11 -10.39 -22.41 -37.72
C LEU A 11 -10.58 -22.74 -36.24
N VAL A 12 -10.43 -24.00 -35.83
CA VAL A 12 -10.53 -24.43 -34.42
C VAL A 12 -9.44 -23.74 -33.60
N SER A 13 -8.19 -23.72 -34.07
CA SER A 13 -7.10 -23.08 -33.35
C SER A 13 -7.30 -21.55 -33.23
N THR A 14 -7.77 -20.89 -34.28
CA THR A 14 -8.06 -19.46 -34.26
C THR A 14 -9.22 -19.11 -33.32
N PHE A 15 -10.27 -19.94 -33.32
CA PHE A 15 -11.43 -19.76 -32.45
C PHE A 15 -11.08 -20.00 -30.97
N THR A 16 -10.32 -21.05 -30.67
CA THR A 16 -9.84 -21.33 -29.32
C THR A 16 -8.85 -20.28 -28.83
N HIS A 17 -7.92 -19.81 -29.67
CA HIS A 17 -7.00 -18.72 -29.30
C HIS A 17 -7.74 -17.42 -28.99
N SER A 18 -8.77 -17.04 -29.76
CA SER A 18 -9.58 -15.86 -29.49
C SER A 18 -10.32 -15.95 -28.16
N HIS A 19 -10.95 -17.09 -27.85
CA HIS A 19 -11.66 -17.30 -26.59
C HIS A 19 -10.72 -17.34 -25.40
N ILE A 20 -9.58 -18.00 -25.49
CA ILE A 20 -8.57 -18.05 -24.42
C ILE A 20 -8.02 -16.63 -24.14
N SER A 21 -7.71 -15.86 -25.17
CA SER A 21 -7.26 -14.47 -25.03
C SER A 21 -8.29 -13.59 -24.30
N THR A 22 -9.57 -13.75 -24.63
CA THR A 22 -10.68 -13.01 -24.00
C THR A 22 -10.84 -13.39 -22.53
N LEU A 23 -10.76 -14.68 -22.16
CA LEU A 23 -10.83 -15.14 -20.79
C LEU A 23 -9.66 -14.65 -19.94
N VAL A 24 -8.44 -14.68 -20.47
CA VAL A 24 -7.25 -14.18 -19.78
C VAL A 24 -7.35 -12.68 -19.57
N MET A 25 -7.85 -11.93 -20.55
CA MET A 25 -8.10 -10.49 -20.40
C MET A 25 -9.16 -10.19 -19.34
N ALA A 26 -10.27 -10.94 -19.33
CA ALA A 26 -11.32 -10.80 -18.31
C ALA A 26 -10.76 -11.08 -16.90
N PHE A 27 -9.94 -12.13 -16.76
CA PHE A 27 -9.28 -12.45 -15.50
C PHE A 27 -8.31 -11.37 -15.04
N LEU A 28 -7.54 -10.77 -15.96
CA LEU A 28 -6.68 -9.62 -15.67
C LEU A 28 -7.49 -8.42 -15.15
N VAL A 29 -8.62 -8.12 -15.78
CA VAL A 29 -9.52 -7.04 -15.32
C VAL A 29 -10.03 -7.30 -13.91
N ILE A 30 -10.41 -8.54 -13.60
CA ILE A 30 -10.83 -8.93 -12.24
C ILE A 30 -9.69 -8.70 -11.23
N ILE A 31 -8.45 -9.06 -11.57
CA ILE A 31 -7.28 -8.82 -10.72
C ILE A 31 -7.07 -7.33 -10.47
N ILE A 32 -7.19 -6.49 -11.49
CA ILE A 32 -7.06 -5.03 -11.36
C ILE A 32 -8.13 -4.47 -10.43
N ILE A 33 -9.38 -4.91 -10.60
CA ILE A 33 -10.49 -4.49 -9.72
C ILE A 33 -10.22 -4.92 -8.29
N LEU A 34 -9.79 -6.17 -8.06
CA LEU A 34 -9.44 -6.66 -6.72
C LEU A 34 -8.26 -5.89 -6.11
N ALA A 35 -7.26 -5.53 -6.90
CA ALA A 35 -6.14 -4.72 -6.45
C ALA A 35 -6.60 -3.32 -5.99
N LEU A 36 -7.50 -2.67 -6.73
CA LEU A 36 -8.07 -1.38 -6.33
C LEU A 36 -9.01 -1.51 -5.12
N ILE A 37 -9.76 -2.62 -5.01
CA ILE A 37 -10.54 -2.94 -3.79
C ILE A 37 -9.61 -3.12 -2.60
N PHE A 38 -8.49 -3.84 -2.76
CA PHE A 38 -7.49 -3.96 -1.71
C PHE A 38 -6.94 -2.59 -1.30
N ASP A 39 -6.66 -1.70 -2.25
CA ASP A 39 -6.16 -0.35 -1.98
C ASP A 39 -7.18 0.51 -1.23
N PHE A 40 -8.44 0.41 -1.59
CA PHE A 40 -9.55 1.03 -0.84
C PHE A 40 -9.63 0.47 0.60
N ILE A 41 -9.55 -0.86 0.76
CA ILE A 41 -9.55 -1.52 2.08
C ILE A 41 -8.31 -1.08 2.89
N ASN A 42 -7.14 -1.01 2.27
CA ASN A 42 -5.93 -0.47 2.86
C ASN A 42 -6.15 0.97 3.36
N GLY A 43 -6.72 1.83 2.53
CA GLY A 43 -7.01 3.22 2.89
C GLY A 43 -7.89 3.35 4.13
N PHE A 44 -8.98 2.58 4.25
CA PHE A 44 -9.84 2.68 5.43
C PHE A 44 -9.25 1.94 6.65
N HIS A 45 -8.53 0.85 6.45
CA HIS A 45 -7.87 0.11 7.52
C HIS A 45 -6.78 0.96 8.17
N ASP A 46 -5.92 1.56 7.36
CA ASP A 46 -4.78 2.33 7.79
C ASP A 46 -5.08 3.83 8.01
N ALA A 47 -6.33 4.27 7.75
CA ALA A 47 -6.78 5.62 8.13
C ALA A 47 -6.46 5.95 9.59
N ALA A 48 -6.55 4.95 10.48
CA ALA A 48 -6.24 5.10 11.89
C ALA A 48 -4.81 5.61 12.13
N ASN A 49 -3.84 5.20 11.34
CA ASN A 49 -2.46 5.64 11.46
C ASN A 49 -2.32 7.15 11.25
N SER A 50 -3.10 7.70 10.32
CA SER A 50 -3.06 9.12 9.96
C SER A 50 -3.94 10.01 10.84
N ILE A 51 -5.03 9.47 11.45
CA ILE A 51 -6.02 10.31 12.12
C ILE A 51 -6.19 10.05 13.61
N ALA A 52 -5.70 8.93 14.17
CA ALA A 52 -5.96 8.58 15.57
C ALA A 52 -5.42 9.63 16.53
N THR A 53 -4.25 10.17 16.29
CA THR A 53 -3.61 11.21 17.10
C THR A 53 -4.41 12.52 17.06
N ILE A 54 -4.69 13.06 15.87
CA ILE A 54 -5.34 14.36 15.68
C ILE A 54 -6.81 14.36 16.15
N VAL A 55 -7.49 13.20 16.09
CA VAL A 55 -8.82 13.01 16.66
C VAL A 55 -8.76 12.90 18.18
N SER A 56 -7.79 12.17 18.73
CA SER A 56 -7.61 11.98 20.19
C SER A 56 -7.29 13.30 20.89
N THR A 57 -6.48 14.15 20.27
CA THR A 57 -6.12 15.49 20.79
C THR A 57 -7.23 16.52 20.55
N LYS A 58 -8.32 16.15 19.86
CA LYS A 58 -9.45 17.02 19.52
C LYS A 58 -9.04 18.26 18.73
N VAL A 59 -8.01 18.16 17.88
CA VAL A 59 -7.61 19.22 16.96
C VAL A 59 -8.57 19.28 15.78
N LEU A 60 -8.94 18.12 15.25
CA LEU A 60 -9.98 17.98 14.23
C LEU A 60 -11.11 17.06 14.74
N THR A 61 -12.32 17.31 14.24
CA THR A 61 -13.40 16.35 14.41
C THR A 61 -13.13 15.10 13.57
N PRO A 62 -13.73 13.93 13.90
CA PRO A 62 -13.51 12.71 13.14
C PRO A 62 -13.69 12.86 11.63
N PHE A 63 -14.77 13.54 11.21
CA PHE A 63 -15.05 13.79 9.79
C PHE A 63 -14.00 14.70 9.14
N GLN A 64 -13.61 15.79 9.81
CA GLN A 64 -12.55 16.66 9.32
C GLN A 64 -11.21 15.94 9.19
N ALA A 65 -10.89 15.05 10.14
CA ALA A 65 -9.64 14.30 10.14
C ALA A 65 -9.54 13.33 8.96
N VAL A 66 -10.61 12.56 8.64
CA VAL A 66 -10.59 11.67 7.47
C VAL A 66 -10.53 12.44 6.16
N LEU A 67 -11.23 13.56 6.06
CA LEU A 67 -11.17 14.41 4.86
C LEU A 67 -9.76 15.01 4.69
N TRP A 68 -9.17 15.51 5.78
CA TRP A 68 -7.82 16.03 5.82
C TRP A 68 -6.81 14.99 5.34
N ALA A 69 -6.81 13.81 5.95
CA ALA A 69 -5.91 12.72 5.59
C ALA A 69 -6.11 12.26 4.14
N ALA A 70 -7.36 12.13 3.67
CA ALA A 70 -7.66 11.72 2.30
C ALA A 70 -7.15 12.71 1.25
N VAL A 71 -7.31 14.01 1.51
CA VAL A 71 -6.78 15.06 0.61
C VAL A 71 -5.27 14.97 0.49
N PHE A 72 -4.54 14.78 1.60
CA PHE A 72 -3.09 14.68 1.56
C PHE A 72 -2.61 13.33 1.04
N ASN A 73 -3.32 12.23 1.29
CA ASN A 73 -3.05 10.94 0.65
C ASN A 73 -3.14 11.06 -0.88
N PHE A 74 -4.17 11.74 -1.39
CA PHE A 74 -4.31 11.97 -2.83
C PHE A 74 -3.25 12.96 -3.35
N ALA A 75 -2.96 14.03 -2.61
CA ALA A 75 -1.95 15.01 -2.98
C ALA A 75 -0.55 14.40 -3.12
N ALA A 76 -0.28 13.30 -2.43
CA ALA A 76 0.96 12.55 -2.57
C ALA A 76 1.21 12.03 -4.00
N PHE A 77 0.17 11.82 -4.81
CA PHE A 77 0.31 11.52 -6.25
C PHE A 77 1.11 12.60 -6.97
N PHE A 78 0.75 13.87 -6.76
CA PHE A 78 1.42 14.99 -7.42
C PHE A 78 2.87 15.12 -6.99
N ILE A 79 3.15 14.92 -5.69
CA ILE A 79 4.51 14.94 -5.15
C ILE A 79 5.33 13.79 -5.72
N SER A 80 4.80 12.57 -5.71
CA SER A 80 5.48 11.40 -6.26
C SER A 80 5.76 11.56 -7.75
N ARG A 81 4.82 12.12 -8.51
CA ARG A 81 4.94 12.28 -9.96
C ARG A 81 5.86 13.43 -10.38
N TYR A 82 5.71 14.60 -9.76
CA TYR A 82 6.33 15.84 -10.25
C TYR A 82 7.55 16.28 -9.45
N VAL A 83 7.70 15.84 -8.19
CA VAL A 83 8.82 16.22 -7.32
C VAL A 83 9.83 15.07 -7.21
N ILE A 84 9.36 13.84 -6.90
CA ILE A 84 10.24 12.68 -6.74
C ILE A 84 10.56 12.06 -8.11
N GLY A 85 9.60 12.09 -9.04
CA GLY A 85 9.78 11.61 -10.42
C GLY A 85 9.72 10.09 -10.59
N GLU A 86 9.62 9.30 -9.53
CA GLU A 86 9.66 7.84 -9.57
C GLU A 86 8.69 7.19 -8.56
N PHE A 87 8.16 6.03 -8.95
CA PHE A 87 7.33 5.15 -8.11
C PHE A 87 8.14 3.89 -7.73
N ARG A 88 9.15 4.06 -6.86
CA ARG A 88 10.14 2.99 -6.53
C ARG A 88 9.56 1.85 -5.71
N ILE A 89 8.62 2.14 -4.81
CA ILE A 89 8.09 1.17 -3.85
C ILE A 89 7.29 0.06 -4.55
N GLY A 90 6.55 0.40 -5.60
CA GLY A 90 5.80 -0.58 -6.40
C GLY A 90 6.66 -1.69 -6.96
N ASN A 91 7.86 -1.37 -7.43
CA ASN A 91 8.79 -2.37 -7.94
C ASN A 91 9.28 -3.34 -6.85
N THR A 92 9.38 -2.92 -5.59
CA THR A 92 9.81 -3.78 -4.48
C THR A 92 8.81 -4.90 -4.22
N ILE A 93 7.50 -4.60 -4.22
CA ILE A 93 6.46 -5.62 -4.04
C ILE A 93 6.45 -6.61 -5.22
N ALA A 94 6.48 -6.09 -6.46
CA ALA A 94 6.51 -6.95 -7.65
C ALA A 94 7.75 -7.87 -7.69
N SER A 95 8.88 -7.44 -7.12
CA SER A 95 10.14 -8.19 -7.11
C SER A 95 10.39 -9.05 -5.87
N SER A 96 9.43 -9.13 -4.93
CA SER A 96 9.53 -10.00 -3.74
C SER A 96 9.44 -11.50 -4.05
N VAL A 97 8.80 -11.84 -5.16
CA VAL A 97 8.74 -13.19 -5.73
C VAL A 97 9.55 -13.21 -7.02
N ASN A 98 10.28 -14.29 -7.26
CA ASN A 98 11.01 -14.44 -8.50
C ASN A 98 10.06 -14.59 -9.70
N LYS A 99 10.40 -13.92 -10.80
CA LYS A 99 9.51 -13.73 -11.98
C LYS A 99 8.96 -15.01 -12.57
N GLU A 100 9.68 -16.14 -12.41
CA GLU A 100 9.29 -17.45 -12.92
C GLU A 100 8.05 -18.02 -12.20
N PHE A 101 7.80 -17.58 -10.97
CA PHE A 101 6.69 -18.04 -10.13
C PHE A 101 5.53 -17.05 -10.08
N ILE A 102 5.63 -15.92 -10.79
CA ILE A 102 4.55 -14.94 -10.87
C ILE A 102 3.60 -15.34 -11.98
N THR A 103 2.35 -15.65 -11.61
CA THR A 103 1.25 -15.92 -12.53
C THR A 103 0.03 -15.08 -12.13
N LEU A 104 -0.94 -14.92 -13.04
CA LEU A 104 -2.19 -14.23 -12.69
C LEU A 104 -2.92 -14.93 -11.54
N GLY A 105 -2.87 -16.28 -11.47
CA GLY A 105 -3.45 -17.06 -10.39
C GLY A 105 -2.78 -16.80 -9.03
N VAL A 106 -1.45 -16.66 -9.00
CA VAL A 106 -0.69 -16.30 -7.79
C VAL A 106 -1.07 -14.91 -7.31
N ILE A 107 -1.14 -13.93 -8.20
CA ILE A 107 -1.52 -12.57 -7.88
C ILE A 107 -2.96 -12.51 -7.34
N PHE A 108 -3.89 -13.17 -8.02
CA PHE A 108 -5.28 -13.27 -7.59
C PHE A 108 -5.41 -13.86 -6.19
N SER A 109 -4.79 -15.02 -5.95
CA SER A 109 -4.85 -15.71 -4.65
C SER A 109 -4.21 -14.89 -3.53
N GLY A 110 -3.08 -14.24 -3.83
CA GLY A 110 -2.41 -13.34 -2.89
C GLY A 110 -3.28 -12.15 -2.49
N LEU A 111 -3.97 -11.53 -3.45
CA LEU A 111 -4.92 -10.43 -3.19
C LEU A 111 -6.12 -10.89 -2.35
N ILE A 112 -6.72 -12.04 -2.66
CA ILE A 112 -7.83 -12.60 -1.87
C ILE A 112 -7.39 -12.84 -0.42
N GLY A 113 -6.22 -13.46 -0.21
CA GLY A 113 -5.67 -13.68 1.13
C GLY A 113 -5.42 -12.37 1.88
N ALA A 114 -4.86 -11.37 1.21
CA ALA A 114 -4.60 -10.06 1.80
C ALA A 114 -5.90 -9.30 2.14
N ILE A 115 -6.90 -9.31 1.27
CA ILE A 115 -8.22 -8.72 1.51
C ILE A 115 -8.89 -9.39 2.72
N ALA A 116 -8.92 -10.73 2.74
CA ALA A 116 -9.52 -11.49 3.82
C ALA A 116 -8.88 -11.17 5.17
N TRP A 117 -7.54 -11.10 5.24
CA TRP A 117 -6.82 -10.76 6.46
C TRP A 117 -7.10 -9.32 6.92
N ASN A 118 -7.07 -8.34 6.01
CA ASN A 118 -7.35 -6.94 6.36
C ASN A 118 -8.79 -6.76 6.86
N LEU A 119 -9.77 -7.42 6.24
CA LEU A 119 -11.17 -7.38 6.70
C LEU A 119 -11.34 -8.05 8.05
N LEU A 120 -10.66 -9.19 8.29
CA LEU A 120 -10.69 -9.89 9.57
C LEU A 120 -10.11 -9.02 10.69
N THR A 121 -8.92 -8.48 10.51
CA THR A 121 -8.26 -7.62 11.51
C THR A 121 -9.06 -6.34 11.76
N TRP A 122 -9.62 -5.73 10.72
CA TRP A 122 -10.52 -4.59 10.87
C TRP A 122 -11.79 -4.94 11.66
N TRP A 123 -12.38 -6.12 11.39
CA TRP A 123 -13.58 -6.56 12.11
C TRP A 123 -13.35 -6.66 13.62
N PHE A 124 -12.20 -7.14 14.03
CA PHE A 124 -11.80 -7.23 15.44
C PHE A 124 -11.20 -5.93 15.99
N GLY A 125 -10.98 -4.90 15.15
CA GLY A 125 -10.34 -3.65 15.54
C GLY A 125 -8.86 -3.82 15.91
N ILE A 126 -8.19 -4.80 15.29
CA ILE A 126 -6.77 -5.11 15.51
C ILE A 126 -5.95 -4.30 14.50
N PRO A 127 -5.07 -3.37 14.94
CA PRO A 127 -4.14 -2.72 14.04
C PRO A 127 -3.17 -3.74 13.44
N SER A 128 -3.12 -3.80 12.12
CA SER A 128 -2.17 -4.66 11.39
C SER A 128 -1.62 -3.91 10.18
N SER A 129 -0.47 -4.35 9.67
CA SER A 129 0.14 -3.72 8.49
C SER A 129 -0.41 -4.35 7.22
N SER A 130 -1.16 -3.58 6.45
CA SER A 130 -1.66 -3.97 5.12
C SER A 130 -0.53 -4.24 4.13
N SER A 131 0.63 -3.59 4.28
CA SER A 131 1.83 -3.86 3.48
C SER A 131 2.37 -5.27 3.69
N HIS A 132 2.52 -5.67 4.96
CA HIS A 132 2.99 -7.01 5.30
C HIS A 132 1.95 -8.07 4.94
N THR A 133 0.67 -7.74 5.04
CA THR A 133 -0.43 -8.59 4.62
C THR A 133 -0.39 -8.86 3.11
N LEU A 134 -0.18 -7.81 2.30
CA LEU A 134 -0.07 -7.95 0.84
C LEU A 134 1.17 -8.76 0.44
N LEU A 135 2.32 -8.44 1.05
CA LEU A 135 3.57 -9.15 0.81
C LEU A 135 3.46 -10.63 1.20
N GLY A 136 2.91 -10.91 2.39
CA GLY A 136 2.69 -12.26 2.88
C GLY A 136 1.70 -13.06 2.02
N GLY A 137 0.59 -12.44 1.60
CA GLY A 137 -0.38 -13.05 0.69
C GLY A 137 0.24 -13.41 -0.66
N PHE A 138 1.02 -12.49 -1.25
CA PHE A 138 1.67 -12.71 -2.54
C PHE A 138 2.75 -13.81 -2.46
N MET A 139 3.64 -13.75 -1.45
CA MET A 139 4.66 -14.78 -1.23
C MET A 139 4.03 -16.14 -0.90
N GLY A 140 3.02 -16.18 -0.03
CA GLY A 140 2.33 -17.41 0.35
C GLY A 140 1.66 -18.08 -0.83
N ALA A 141 0.99 -17.31 -1.70
CA ALA A 141 0.40 -17.83 -2.94
C ALA A 141 1.46 -18.38 -3.90
N ALA A 142 2.60 -17.70 -4.04
CA ALA A 142 3.70 -18.16 -4.88
C ALA A 142 4.33 -19.45 -4.37
N LEU A 143 4.56 -19.57 -3.05
CA LEU A 143 5.06 -20.79 -2.41
C LEU A 143 4.09 -21.97 -2.58
N ALA A 144 2.78 -21.74 -2.40
CA ALA A 144 1.75 -22.74 -2.61
C ALA A 144 1.70 -23.21 -4.08
N HIS A 145 1.83 -22.27 -5.03
CA HIS A 145 1.88 -22.57 -6.45
C HIS A 145 3.11 -23.39 -6.84
N ALA A 146 4.27 -23.04 -6.28
CA ALA A 146 5.53 -23.75 -6.55
C ALA A 146 5.58 -25.13 -5.87
N GLY A 147 4.90 -25.30 -4.74
CA GLY A 147 4.92 -26.51 -3.90
C GLY A 147 6.23 -26.70 -3.13
N ALA A 148 7.16 -25.74 -3.16
CA ALA A 148 8.47 -25.82 -2.53
C ALA A 148 9.03 -24.41 -2.29
N LEU A 149 10.10 -24.30 -1.47
CA LEU A 149 10.83 -23.03 -1.27
C LEU A 149 11.72 -22.67 -2.46
N SER A 150 12.21 -23.70 -3.18
CA SER A 150 12.95 -23.53 -4.42
C SER A 150 12.55 -24.60 -5.43
N ARG A 151 12.58 -24.29 -6.72
CA ARG A 151 12.26 -25.20 -7.80
C ARG A 151 13.24 -25.00 -8.95
N ASN A 152 13.78 -26.10 -9.49
CA ASN A 152 14.78 -26.07 -10.56
C ASN A 152 16.01 -25.20 -10.26
N GLY A 153 16.45 -25.15 -8.99
CA GLY A 153 17.60 -24.34 -8.57
C GLY A 153 17.31 -22.84 -8.38
N THR A 154 16.05 -22.41 -8.56
CA THR A 154 15.62 -21.02 -8.36
C THR A 154 14.74 -20.94 -7.11
N ASP A 155 15.08 -20.05 -6.19
CA ASP A 155 14.26 -19.74 -5.01
C ASP A 155 12.95 -19.07 -5.44
N VAL A 156 11.82 -19.46 -4.82
CA VAL A 156 10.52 -18.82 -5.09
C VAL A 156 10.50 -17.39 -4.58
N ILE A 157 11.07 -17.18 -3.40
CA ILE A 157 11.14 -15.87 -2.75
C ILE A 157 12.47 -15.18 -3.08
N ASN A 158 12.39 -13.92 -3.42
CA ASN A 158 13.58 -13.07 -3.59
C ASN A 158 14.08 -12.60 -2.23
N TYR A 159 14.89 -13.42 -1.56
CA TYR A 159 15.40 -13.13 -0.22
C TYR A 159 16.19 -11.82 -0.15
N ALA A 160 16.86 -11.41 -1.22
CA ALA A 160 17.58 -10.14 -1.27
C ALA A 160 16.65 -8.92 -1.12
N LYS A 161 15.37 -9.06 -1.45
CA LYS A 161 14.35 -8.01 -1.28
C LYS A 161 13.55 -8.18 0.01
N VAL A 162 13.28 -9.41 0.39
CA VAL A 162 12.39 -9.72 1.51
C VAL A 162 13.11 -9.59 2.86
N ILE A 163 14.37 -10.03 2.98
CA ILE A 163 15.11 -9.95 4.25
C ILE A 163 15.25 -8.50 4.75
N PRO A 164 15.69 -7.52 3.93
CA PRO A 164 15.76 -6.13 4.38
C PRO A 164 14.38 -5.60 4.83
N THR A 165 13.31 -5.94 4.10
CA THR A 165 11.94 -5.54 4.47
C THR A 165 11.55 -6.15 5.82
N PHE A 166 11.85 -7.43 6.04
CA PHE A 166 11.57 -8.11 7.30
C PHE A 166 12.37 -7.53 8.48
N LEU A 167 13.64 -7.25 8.29
CA LEU A 167 14.48 -6.59 9.30
C LEU A 167 13.96 -5.20 9.64
N PHE A 168 13.44 -4.47 8.66
CA PHE A 168 12.90 -3.13 8.87
C PHE A 168 11.63 -3.13 9.72
N ILE A 169 10.88 -4.25 9.81
CA ILE A 169 9.73 -4.39 10.73
C ILE A 169 10.16 -4.13 12.19
N PHE A 170 11.35 -4.60 12.57
CA PHE A 170 11.90 -4.41 13.92
C PHE A 170 12.64 -3.09 14.05
N LEU A 171 13.30 -2.65 13.00
CA LEU A 171 14.16 -1.48 13.02
C LEU A 171 13.36 -0.17 12.97
N ALA A 172 12.27 -0.12 12.18
CA ALA A 172 11.47 1.09 12.02
C ALA A 172 10.86 1.60 13.34
N PRO A 173 10.26 0.77 14.22
CA PRO A 173 9.78 1.23 15.52
C PRO A 173 10.89 1.78 16.41
N VAL A 174 12.08 1.19 16.37
CA VAL A 174 13.24 1.68 17.16
C VAL A 174 13.71 3.03 16.62
N ILE A 175 13.84 3.17 15.31
CA ILE A 175 14.20 4.44 14.66
C ILE A 175 13.14 5.51 14.98
N GLY A 176 11.87 5.19 14.81
CA GLY A 176 10.76 6.11 15.12
C GLY A 176 10.75 6.53 16.58
N MET A 177 11.03 5.60 17.52
CA MET A 177 11.14 5.89 18.95
C MET A 177 12.30 6.88 19.21
N VAL A 178 13.48 6.67 18.64
CA VAL A 178 14.62 7.57 18.84
C VAL A 178 14.34 8.95 18.25
N ILE A 179 13.80 9.02 17.05
CA ILE A 179 13.42 10.30 16.40
C ILE A 179 12.36 11.02 17.23
N GLY A 180 11.30 10.31 17.63
CA GLY A 180 10.23 10.87 18.47
C GLY A 180 10.74 11.39 19.82
N PHE A 181 11.65 10.67 20.47
CA PHE A 181 12.30 11.08 21.71
C PHE A 181 13.10 12.39 21.51
N VAL A 182 13.94 12.47 20.47
CA VAL A 182 14.73 13.68 20.16
C VAL A 182 13.82 14.89 19.86
N ILE A 183 12.78 14.68 19.03
CA ILE A 183 11.81 15.73 18.69
C ILE A 183 11.10 16.22 19.96
N THR A 184 10.60 15.29 20.80
CA THR A 184 9.89 15.64 22.03
C THR A 184 10.76 16.46 22.97
N ILE A 185 12.01 16.05 23.22
CA ILE A 185 12.96 16.81 24.06
C ILE A 185 13.21 18.18 23.47
N THR A 186 13.40 18.29 22.15
CA THR A 186 13.64 19.56 21.46
C THR A 186 12.45 20.51 21.65
N ILE A 187 11.23 20.02 21.39
CA ILE A 187 10.00 20.82 21.56
C ILE A 187 9.81 21.27 23.02
N VAL A 188 10.01 20.36 23.98
CA VAL A 188 9.89 20.68 25.41
C VAL A 188 10.90 21.74 25.83
N ASN A 189 12.16 21.64 25.37
CA ASN A 189 13.19 22.63 25.69
C ASN A 189 12.90 24.01 25.08
N ILE A 190 12.42 24.07 23.86
CA ILE A 190 12.04 25.31 23.20
C ILE A 190 10.84 25.95 23.89
N SER A 191 9.86 25.16 24.26
CA SER A 191 8.58 25.64 24.83
C SER A 191 8.60 25.84 26.35
N ARG A 192 9.65 25.42 27.05
CA ARG A 192 9.71 25.43 28.54
C ARG A 192 9.43 26.77 29.22
N LYS A 193 9.68 27.87 28.50
CA LYS A 193 9.43 29.24 28.99
C LYS A 193 8.12 29.85 28.45
N ALA A 194 7.41 29.12 27.58
CA ALA A 194 6.19 29.59 26.98
C ALA A 194 5.02 29.50 27.97
N HIS A 195 4.07 30.41 27.86
CA HIS A 195 2.83 30.29 28.62
C HIS A 195 2.05 29.04 28.17
N PRO A 196 1.59 28.16 29.10
CA PRO A 196 0.98 26.87 28.74
C PRO A 196 -0.15 26.97 27.70
N TYR A 197 -1.06 27.91 27.87
CA TYR A 197 -2.18 28.14 26.94
C TYR A 197 -1.71 28.52 25.53
N LYS A 198 -0.67 29.39 25.43
CA LYS A 198 -0.10 29.74 24.11
C LYS A 198 0.61 28.58 23.46
N ALA A 199 1.33 27.79 24.26
CA ALA A 199 2.03 26.59 23.79
C ALA A 199 1.03 25.53 23.25
N ASP A 200 -0.06 25.24 23.97
CA ASP A 200 -1.10 24.31 23.52
C ASP A 200 -1.71 24.75 22.18
N ASN A 201 -2.03 26.02 22.03
CA ASN A 201 -2.56 26.54 20.78
C ASN A 201 -1.58 26.42 19.60
N TRP A 202 -0.28 26.58 19.86
CA TRP A 202 0.76 26.38 18.85
C TRP A 202 0.87 24.88 18.48
N PHE A 203 0.86 23.99 19.45
CA PHE A 203 0.91 22.53 19.17
C PHE A 203 -0.28 22.07 18.36
N ARG A 204 -1.50 22.56 18.63
CA ARG A 204 -2.69 22.25 17.83
C ARG A 204 -2.53 22.68 16.35
N ARG A 205 -1.92 23.86 16.09
CA ARG A 205 -1.66 24.31 14.71
C ARG A 205 -0.55 23.51 14.05
N LEU A 206 0.53 23.22 14.77
CA LEU A 206 1.61 22.38 14.27
C LEU A 206 1.15 20.97 13.96
N GLN A 207 0.20 20.45 14.74
CA GLN A 207 -0.37 19.12 14.50
C GLN A 207 -1.15 19.02 13.18
N LEU A 208 -1.77 20.11 12.71
CA LEU A 208 -2.34 20.13 11.35
C LEU A 208 -1.26 19.93 10.28
N ILE A 209 -0.10 20.55 10.46
CA ILE A 209 1.01 20.40 9.50
C ILE A 209 1.64 19.01 9.59
N SER A 210 1.94 18.53 10.81
CA SER A 210 2.56 17.21 10.99
C SER A 210 1.66 16.07 10.51
N SER A 211 0.35 16.15 10.76
CA SER A 211 -0.60 15.15 10.26
C SER A 211 -0.75 15.19 8.73
N ALA A 212 -0.66 16.38 8.11
CA ALA A 212 -0.64 16.51 6.66
C ALA A 212 0.60 15.84 6.05
N LEU A 213 1.79 16.13 6.62
CA LEU A 213 3.04 15.51 6.17
C LEU A 213 3.04 13.99 6.36
N PHE A 214 2.53 13.52 7.50
CA PHE A 214 2.37 12.09 7.76
C PHE A 214 1.43 11.42 6.74
N SER A 215 0.28 12.05 6.44
CA SER A 215 -0.66 11.54 5.44
C SER A 215 -0.07 11.55 4.03
N LEU A 216 0.72 12.56 3.65
CA LEU A 216 1.46 12.58 2.39
C LEU A 216 2.42 11.39 2.27
N GLY A 217 3.21 11.13 3.31
CA GLY A 217 4.12 9.98 3.37
C GLY A 217 3.36 8.66 3.27
N HIS A 218 2.27 8.53 4.04
CA HIS A 218 1.44 7.33 4.06
C HIS A 218 0.81 7.04 2.68
N GLY A 219 0.10 8.02 2.09
CA GLY A 219 -0.50 7.86 0.76
C GLY A 219 0.53 7.58 -0.33
N GLY A 220 1.68 8.28 -0.29
CA GLY A 220 2.77 8.07 -1.23
C GLY A 220 3.36 6.66 -1.18
N ASN A 221 3.48 6.08 0.01
CA ASN A 221 4.00 4.74 0.18
C ASN A 221 2.97 3.66 -0.18
N ASP A 222 1.74 3.80 0.28
CA ASP A 222 0.76 2.72 0.22
C ASP A 222 0.15 2.55 -1.17
N ALA A 223 -0.23 3.62 -1.86
CA ALA A 223 -0.72 3.54 -3.23
C ALA A 223 0.29 2.88 -4.18
N GLN A 224 1.60 3.11 -3.99
CA GLN A 224 2.63 2.51 -4.84
C GLN A 224 2.69 0.98 -4.73
N LYS A 225 2.32 0.39 -3.60
CA LYS A 225 2.34 -1.07 -3.42
C LYS A 225 1.34 -1.77 -4.34
N VAL A 226 0.14 -1.21 -4.46
CA VAL A 226 -0.90 -1.74 -5.34
C VAL A 226 -0.54 -1.53 -6.81
N MET A 227 0.09 -0.41 -7.16
CA MET A 227 0.67 -0.24 -8.50
C MET A 227 1.65 -1.37 -8.84
N GLY A 228 2.44 -1.83 -7.86
CA GLY A 228 3.38 -2.95 -8.03
C GLY A 228 2.66 -4.25 -8.39
N ILE A 229 1.54 -4.54 -7.73
CA ILE A 229 0.73 -5.74 -8.00
C ILE A 229 0.03 -5.64 -9.36
N ILE A 230 -0.57 -4.49 -9.69
CA ILE A 230 -1.18 -4.27 -11.01
C ILE A 230 -0.10 -4.36 -12.10
N GLY A 231 1.08 -3.77 -11.85
CA GLY A 231 2.22 -3.85 -12.74
C GLY A 231 2.68 -5.30 -12.96
N ALA A 232 2.81 -6.09 -11.90
CA ALA A 232 3.19 -7.50 -12.01
C ALA A 232 2.19 -8.29 -12.86
N ALA A 233 0.88 -8.06 -12.70
CA ALA A 233 -0.15 -8.73 -13.48
C ALA A 233 -0.12 -8.31 -14.96
N MET A 234 -0.02 -7.01 -15.25
CA MET A 234 0.00 -6.50 -16.63
C MET A 234 1.30 -6.82 -17.36
N ILE A 235 2.46 -6.74 -16.68
CA ILE A 235 3.76 -7.14 -17.25
C ILE A 235 3.78 -8.63 -17.55
N TYR A 236 3.23 -9.46 -16.64
CA TYR A 236 3.07 -10.89 -16.90
C TYR A 236 2.21 -11.13 -18.15
N TYR A 237 1.08 -10.44 -18.27
CA TYR A 237 0.18 -10.57 -19.41
C TYR A 237 0.84 -10.13 -20.73
N GLU A 238 1.55 -9.01 -20.76
CA GLU A 238 2.28 -8.56 -21.94
C GLU A 238 3.41 -9.52 -22.34
N LYS A 239 4.09 -10.12 -21.33
CA LYS A 239 5.10 -11.13 -21.59
C LYS A 239 4.52 -12.37 -22.27
N THR A 240 3.27 -12.78 -21.95
CA THR A 240 2.60 -13.90 -22.65
C THR A 240 2.32 -13.61 -24.12
N LYS A 241 2.32 -12.33 -24.52
CA LYS A 241 2.20 -11.88 -25.91
C LYS A 241 3.56 -11.65 -26.61
N GLY A 242 4.66 -11.91 -25.90
CA GLY A 242 6.02 -11.69 -26.43
C GLY A 242 6.54 -10.26 -26.24
N HIS A 243 5.87 -9.42 -25.44
CA HIS A 243 6.32 -8.08 -25.13
C HIS A 243 6.96 -8.02 -23.75
N ASP A 244 8.27 -7.85 -23.70
CA ASP A 244 8.96 -7.59 -22.43
C ASP A 244 8.94 -6.09 -22.13
N MET A 245 8.51 -5.73 -20.91
CA MET A 245 8.56 -4.36 -20.41
C MET A 245 9.02 -4.31 -18.96
N THR A 246 9.70 -3.22 -18.62
CA THR A 246 10.09 -2.92 -17.25
C THR A 246 8.93 -2.25 -16.50
N PHE A 247 8.98 -2.27 -15.16
CA PHE A 247 7.98 -1.59 -14.34
C PHE A 247 7.89 -0.08 -14.65
N LEU A 248 9.02 0.58 -14.91
CA LEU A 248 9.04 2.00 -15.27
C LEU A 248 8.37 2.28 -16.62
N GLN A 249 8.64 1.45 -17.63
CA GLN A 249 7.96 1.54 -18.92
C GLN A 249 6.46 1.32 -18.78
N PHE A 250 6.06 0.33 -17.98
CA PHE A 250 4.66 0.05 -17.68
C PHE A 250 3.96 1.27 -17.06
N ILE A 251 4.51 1.85 -16.00
CA ILE A 251 3.91 3.02 -15.32
C ILE A 251 3.81 4.23 -16.26
N ASN A 252 4.86 4.50 -17.05
CA ASN A 252 4.85 5.63 -17.97
C ASN A 252 3.81 5.45 -19.10
N ALA A 253 3.57 4.22 -19.54
CA ALA A 253 2.52 3.91 -20.52
C ALA A 253 1.11 3.90 -19.93
N ASN A 254 0.97 3.69 -18.62
CA ASN A 254 -0.31 3.44 -17.94
C ASN A 254 -0.53 4.39 -16.75
N MET A 255 -0.48 5.70 -16.97
CA MET A 255 -0.64 6.73 -15.93
C MET A 255 -1.98 6.68 -15.19
N TRP A 256 -2.98 6.00 -15.75
CA TRP A 256 -4.25 5.75 -15.06
C TRP A 256 -4.07 4.86 -13.82
N VAL A 257 -3.08 3.96 -13.81
CA VAL A 257 -2.82 3.05 -12.66
C VAL A 257 -2.43 3.82 -11.40
N PRO A 258 -1.39 4.69 -11.43
CA PRO A 258 -1.11 5.57 -10.28
C PRO A 258 -2.32 6.40 -9.86
N MET A 259 -3.02 7.04 -10.81
CA MET A 259 -4.17 7.87 -10.48
C MET A 259 -5.29 7.06 -9.82
N ALA A 260 -5.60 5.86 -10.32
CA ALA A 260 -6.61 4.98 -9.74
C ALA A 260 -6.22 4.52 -8.32
N SER A 261 -4.95 4.13 -8.09
CA SER A 261 -4.46 3.70 -6.78
C SER A 261 -4.54 4.83 -5.76
N PHE A 262 -4.01 6.02 -6.06
CA PHE A 262 -4.11 7.17 -5.14
C PHE A 262 -5.55 7.61 -4.88
N THR A 263 -6.44 7.46 -5.86
CA THR A 263 -7.87 7.72 -5.70
C THR A 263 -8.51 6.67 -4.78
N ALA A 264 -8.22 5.39 -5.00
CA ALA A 264 -8.78 4.30 -4.21
C ALA A 264 -8.40 4.42 -2.73
N ILE A 265 -7.10 4.68 -2.42
CA ILE A 265 -6.65 4.84 -1.03
C ILE A 265 -7.25 6.09 -0.39
N ALA A 266 -7.40 7.20 -1.11
CA ALA A 266 -8.01 8.41 -0.59
C ALA A 266 -9.49 8.19 -0.22
N PHE A 267 -10.27 7.55 -1.07
CA PHE A 267 -11.66 7.19 -0.77
C PHE A 267 -11.76 6.17 0.37
N GLY A 268 -10.85 5.21 0.44
CA GLY A 268 -10.73 4.31 1.57
C GLY A 268 -10.50 5.06 2.87
N THR A 269 -9.55 5.99 2.91
CA THR A 269 -9.25 6.84 4.07
C THR A 269 -10.47 7.69 4.47
N MET A 270 -11.20 8.25 3.51
CA MET A 270 -12.45 9.00 3.80
C MET A 270 -13.51 8.14 4.47
N SER A 271 -13.57 6.85 4.17
CA SER A 271 -14.51 5.92 4.80
C SER A 271 -14.20 5.68 6.29
N GLY A 272 -12.95 5.87 6.70
CA GLY A 272 -12.46 5.83 8.09
C GLY A 272 -12.54 4.46 8.75
N GLY A 273 -11.43 3.97 9.28
CA GLY A 273 -11.34 2.72 10.03
C GLY A 273 -11.74 2.88 11.49
N TRP A 274 -12.95 3.32 11.80
CA TRP A 274 -13.35 3.78 13.15
C TRP A 274 -13.12 2.78 14.27
N LYS A 275 -13.19 1.46 13.99
CA LYS A 275 -12.88 0.42 15.00
C LYS A 275 -11.40 0.48 15.40
N ILE A 276 -10.50 0.63 14.42
CA ILE A 276 -9.05 0.72 14.66
C ILE A 276 -8.69 2.09 15.23
N VAL A 277 -9.29 3.18 14.70
CA VAL A 277 -9.11 4.54 15.26
C VAL A 277 -9.46 4.57 16.75
N LYS A 278 -10.57 3.94 17.15
CA LYS A 278 -10.95 3.83 18.56
C LYS A 278 -9.92 3.04 19.35
N THR A 279 -9.41 1.93 18.84
CA THR A 279 -8.39 1.13 19.52
C THR A 279 -7.11 1.95 19.71
N MET A 280 -6.60 2.57 18.66
CA MET A 280 -5.35 3.35 18.70
C MET A 280 -5.50 4.63 19.55
N GLY A 281 -6.59 5.36 19.36
CA GLY A 281 -6.78 6.67 19.98
C GLY A 281 -7.24 6.65 21.45
N THR A 282 -7.79 5.53 21.93
CA THR A 282 -8.37 5.48 23.30
C THR A 282 -7.90 4.31 24.13
N ARG A 283 -7.41 3.21 23.54
CA ARG A 283 -7.05 1.98 24.26
C ARG A 283 -5.55 1.79 24.41
N ILE A 284 -4.72 2.33 23.49
CA ILE A 284 -3.27 2.17 23.53
C ILE A 284 -2.66 3.23 24.44
N THR A 285 -2.91 4.52 24.16
CA THR A 285 -2.39 5.63 24.97
C THR A 285 -3.27 6.87 24.85
N LYS A 286 -3.17 7.76 25.83
CA LYS A 286 -3.75 9.10 25.77
C LYS A 286 -2.67 10.06 25.28
N VAL A 287 -2.95 10.81 24.23
CA VAL A 287 -2.00 11.70 23.57
C VAL A 287 -2.42 13.15 23.76
N THR A 288 -1.48 14.00 24.17
CA THR A 288 -1.61 15.46 24.20
C THR A 288 -1.22 16.06 22.83
N PRO A 289 -1.60 17.32 22.50
CA PRO A 289 -1.18 17.95 21.24
C PRO A 289 0.33 17.99 21.02
N LEU A 290 1.14 18.15 22.07
CA LEU A 290 2.60 18.09 21.98
C LEU A 290 3.09 16.72 21.55
N GLU A 291 2.57 15.67 22.20
CA GLU A 291 2.91 14.28 21.87
C GLU A 291 2.42 13.90 20.47
N GLY A 292 1.23 14.41 20.06
CA GLY A 292 0.70 14.22 18.71
C GLY A 292 1.62 14.79 17.65
N VAL A 293 2.05 16.06 17.79
CA VAL A 293 3.03 16.68 16.88
C VAL A 293 4.31 15.88 16.81
N SER A 294 4.83 15.46 17.97
CA SER A 294 6.10 14.71 18.04
C SER A 294 6.00 13.35 17.33
N ALA A 295 4.91 12.60 17.58
CA ALA A 295 4.69 11.28 16.99
C ALA A 295 4.46 11.36 15.48
N GLU A 296 3.60 12.30 15.02
CA GLU A 296 3.31 12.48 13.59
C GLU A 296 4.54 12.97 12.82
N THR A 297 5.32 13.88 13.40
CA THR A 297 6.58 14.37 12.78
C THR A 297 7.61 13.24 12.71
N ALA A 298 7.75 12.45 13.77
CA ALA A 298 8.65 11.29 13.76
C ALA A 298 8.23 10.27 12.69
N GLY A 299 6.93 9.95 12.61
CA GLY A 299 6.42 9.03 11.62
C GLY A 299 6.52 9.55 10.17
N ALA A 300 6.46 10.87 9.97
CA ALA A 300 6.65 11.47 8.64
C ALA A 300 8.11 11.45 8.17
N ILE A 301 9.07 11.41 9.12
CA ILE A 301 10.51 11.37 8.83
C ILE A 301 11.01 9.92 8.64
N THR A 302 10.40 8.94 9.34
CA THR A 302 10.73 7.50 9.26
C THR A 302 10.17 6.85 7.99
#